data_4d0c3aa26d45cfae185a533264a11dc3
#
_entry.id   4d0c3aa26d45cfae185a533264a11dc3
#
_cell.length_a   1.000
_cell.length_b   1.000
_cell.length_c   1.000
_cell.angle_alpha   90.00
_cell.angle_beta   90.00
_cell.angle_gamma   90.00
#
_symmetry.space_group_name_H-M   'P 1'
#
loop_
_entity.id
_entity.type
_entity.pdbx_description
1 polymer ?
#
loop_
_entity_poly.entity_id
_entity_poly.type
_entity_poly.pdbx_seq_one_letter_code
_entity_poly.pdbx_strand_id
1 'polypeptide(L)'
;MADATGSAASTMRAGDVGRAARNDLQFRIPRKPAVRRGVRMRFDDGAWVLDGGRKNQTLGGRFAREHLGALLQACDGTRTLAEIGEATGIGPQGAFEAVCLLWTGGILEEGGTEPLPDPQPAPELACLLSRLGDSTGVNDSWQDAARRLAAARVAVLGDAGLAEELARALEPTLTARSDVAPEPDDTLAVVVETDAAPTADAARRCWTLGIPLLRVRAEQDAVTVGPYVDPGFSPCLECATAGEPALEPPPGPHRRGFVAGLAARAVAALVSRATITHLPGDARRTDLNTFTYTDRPVVTRPGCPVCSVAGGSSAPIAPSAPVGARYEQSVAIPPAAFVDSKGHQQHYKPSNLRLQREFRDWPACPRTPLPAADLKRLERPWSSTGRDASARRVSDAAASDTPADRGPTRSVVRPAGPTLVELATVLALAVGVREPTPPQARTFADSPTSTSKMRRWTAAGGNIGSVTAYVLAPARSEADGGSGAGRADRASDRADGPIGGAADESGPLTPGVHAYIESDHTLALIGPPAEIPDDAGVRLVLTGNVDKVARKYLSFALRIAIQDCGCSLEVVRLVARCLDLPLRTRARWDERELAAAIGTDPTREPVFAVIDLGGNRAL
;
A
#
# COMPACT_ATOMS: atom_id res chain seq x y z
N MET A 1 29.61 11.40 -21.31
CA MET A 1 28.68 10.82 -22.30
C MET A 1 27.87 9.78 -21.54
N ALA A 2 26.69 10.17 -21.09
CA ALA A 2 25.77 9.27 -20.40
C ALA A 2 24.71 8.84 -21.41
N ASP A 3 24.60 7.54 -21.59
CA ASP A 3 23.63 6.89 -22.47
C ASP A 3 22.20 7.22 -22.05
N ALA A 4 21.52 7.99 -22.89
CA ALA A 4 20.09 8.18 -22.80
C ALA A 4 19.38 6.96 -23.39
N THR A 5 19.26 5.86 -22.64
CA THR A 5 18.29 4.83 -22.94
C THR A 5 16.91 5.38 -22.63
N GLY A 6 16.22 5.84 -23.66
CA GLY A 6 14.87 6.37 -23.58
C GLY A 6 13.90 5.34 -23.01
N SER A 7 13.53 5.53 -21.76
CA SER A 7 12.35 4.87 -21.18
C SER A 7 11.17 5.21 -22.08
N ALA A 8 10.58 4.22 -22.71
CA ALA A 8 9.37 4.37 -23.52
C ALA A 8 8.32 5.07 -22.67
N ALA A 9 8.00 6.32 -22.99
CA ALA A 9 7.04 7.12 -22.24
C ALA A 9 5.70 6.40 -22.23
N SER A 10 5.25 5.98 -21.03
CA SER A 10 3.98 5.28 -20.87
C SER A 10 2.84 6.24 -21.22
N THR A 11 2.17 6.02 -22.32
CA THR A 11 1.09 6.87 -22.81
C THR A 11 -0.21 6.51 -22.11
N MET A 12 -0.80 7.46 -21.39
CA MET A 12 -2.11 7.32 -20.76
C MET A 12 -3.18 7.89 -21.69
N ARG A 13 -4.28 7.13 -21.92
CA ARG A 13 -5.38 7.58 -22.76
C ARG A 13 -6.54 8.11 -21.93
N ALA A 14 -7.18 9.20 -22.39
CA ALA A 14 -8.32 9.80 -21.71
C ALA A 14 -9.47 8.81 -21.49
N GLY A 15 -9.80 8.00 -22.51
CA GLY A 15 -10.86 7.00 -22.41
C GLY A 15 -10.60 5.91 -21.37
N ASP A 16 -9.33 5.52 -21.12
CA ASP A 16 -8.99 4.53 -20.09
C ASP A 16 -9.17 5.11 -18.69
N VAL A 17 -8.73 6.37 -18.49
CA VAL A 17 -8.91 7.09 -17.23
C VAL A 17 -10.39 7.33 -16.95
N GLY A 18 -11.16 7.80 -17.95
CA GLY A 18 -12.59 8.06 -17.81
C GLY A 18 -13.40 6.79 -17.50
N ARG A 19 -13.07 5.67 -18.14
CA ARG A 19 -13.71 4.37 -17.84
C ARG A 19 -13.45 3.94 -16.41
N ALA A 20 -12.23 4.08 -15.94
CA ALA A 20 -11.86 3.75 -14.59
C ALA A 20 -12.55 4.68 -13.58
N ALA A 21 -12.60 5.98 -13.86
CA ALA A 21 -13.25 6.97 -13.02
C ALA A 21 -14.73 6.70 -12.76
N ARG A 22 -15.47 6.17 -13.76
CA ARG A 22 -16.89 5.83 -13.61
C ARG A 22 -17.16 4.70 -12.63
N ASN A 23 -16.19 3.80 -12.47
CA ASN A 23 -16.31 2.63 -11.61
C ASN A 23 -15.69 2.83 -10.22
N ASP A 24 -15.15 4.00 -9.95
CA ASP A 24 -14.49 4.33 -8.70
C ASP A 24 -15.23 5.44 -7.98
N LEU A 25 -15.97 5.09 -6.92
CA LEU A 25 -16.74 6.04 -6.11
C LEU A 25 -15.87 7.08 -5.40
N GLN A 26 -14.56 6.83 -5.28
CA GLN A 26 -13.60 7.76 -4.67
C GLN A 26 -13.03 8.74 -5.69
N PHE A 27 -13.24 8.50 -6.99
CA PHE A 27 -12.73 9.36 -8.05
C PHE A 27 -13.66 10.58 -8.22
N ARG A 28 -13.24 11.69 -7.64
CA ARG A 28 -13.98 12.95 -7.73
C ARG A 28 -13.27 13.86 -8.72
N ILE A 29 -13.95 14.17 -9.80
CA ILE A 29 -13.48 15.17 -10.78
C ILE A 29 -14.19 16.51 -10.54
N PRO A 30 -13.59 17.62 -11.01
CA PRO A 30 -14.22 18.92 -10.93
C PRO A 30 -15.61 18.93 -11.59
N ARG A 31 -16.58 19.57 -10.93
CA ARG A 31 -17.92 19.80 -11.48
C ARG A 31 -17.92 20.96 -12.46
N LYS A 32 -17.17 22.00 -12.14
CA LYS A 32 -16.91 23.18 -12.95
C LYS A 32 -15.41 23.37 -13.09
N PRO A 33 -14.77 22.63 -14.02
CA PRO A 33 -13.32 22.62 -14.12
C PRO A 33 -12.76 23.98 -14.51
N ALA A 34 -11.67 24.36 -13.85
CA ALA A 34 -10.86 25.52 -14.17
C ALA A 34 -9.42 25.11 -14.45
N VAL A 35 -8.76 25.78 -15.39
CA VAL A 35 -7.32 25.63 -15.58
C VAL A 35 -6.60 26.25 -14.38
N ARG A 36 -5.67 25.49 -13.78
CA ARG A 36 -4.91 25.96 -12.61
C ARG A 36 -4.10 27.21 -12.94
N ARG A 37 -4.05 28.12 -11.98
CA ARG A 37 -3.23 29.33 -12.08
C ARG A 37 -1.75 28.97 -12.21
N GLY A 38 -1.04 29.67 -13.10
CA GLY A 38 0.37 29.45 -13.34
C GLY A 38 0.69 28.29 -14.30
N VAL A 39 -0.30 27.54 -14.78
CA VAL A 39 -0.12 26.59 -15.88
C VAL A 39 0.05 27.37 -17.17
N ARG A 40 1.15 27.11 -17.87
CA ARG A 40 1.43 27.67 -19.19
C ARG A 40 1.22 26.61 -20.25
N MET A 41 0.62 26.98 -21.34
CA MET A 41 0.24 26.08 -22.42
C MET A 41 0.79 26.58 -23.73
N ARG A 42 1.45 25.72 -24.48
CA ARG A 42 1.91 26.03 -25.84
C ARG A 42 1.67 24.83 -26.74
N PHE A 43 1.35 25.09 -27.99
CA PHE A 43 1.26 24.08 -29.02
C PHE A 43 2.59 24.02 -29.77
N ASP A 44 3.22 22.88 -29.81
CA ASP A 44 4.55 22.70 -30.38
C ASP A 44 4.67 21.28 -30.99
N ASP A 45 5.22 21.20 -32.17
CA ASP A 45 5.43 19.94 -32.94
C ASP A 45 4.21 18.99 -32.94
N GLY A 46 3.00 19.55 -33.15
CA GLY A 46 1.76 18.77 -33.21
C GLY A 46 1.23 18.26 -31.88
N ALA A 47 1.77 18.72 -30.76
CA ALA A 47 1.34 18.38 -29.43
C ALA A 47 1.23 19.63 -28.52
N TRP A 48 0.38 19.54 -27.51
CA TRP A 48 0.30 20.54 -26.44
C TRP A 48 1.32 20.24 -25.35
N VAL A 49 2.17 21.20 -25.05
CA VAL A 49 3.10 21.16 -23.91
C VAL A 49 2.52 22.01 -22.79
N LEU A 50 2.35 21.41 -21.62
CA LEU A 50 1.76 22.01 -20.42
C LEU A 50 2.84 22.08 -19.35
N ASP A 51 3.24 23.32 -19.02
CA ASP A 51 4.27 23.63 -18.02
C ASP A 51 3.66 24.34 -16.80
N GLY A 52 4.39 24.36 -15.69
CA GLY A 52 3.96 25.07 -14.47
C GLY A 52 3.08 24.24 -13.54
N GLY A 53 2.63 23.05 -13.93
CA GLY A 53 2.01 22.06 -13.04
C GLY A 53 3.03 21.34 -12.13
N ARG A 54 2.58 20.28 -11.43
CA ARG A 54 3.47 19.45 -10.60
C ARG A 54 4.59 18.78 -11.43
N LYS A 55 4.33 18.53 -12.70
CA LYS A 55 5.27 18.02 -13.71
C LYS A 55 4.86 18.51 -15.10
N ASN A 56 5.82 18.66 -15.96
CA ASN A 56 5.55 18.99 -17.36
C ASN A 56 4.89 17.81 -18.07
N GLN A 57 3.95 18.10 -18.95
CA GLN A 57 3.18 17.11 -19.68
C GLN A 57 3.11 17.46 -21.15
N THR A 58 3.13 16.43 -21.99
CA THR A 58 2.90 16.56 -23.44
C THR A 58 1.67 15.76 -23.81
N LEU A 59 0.70 16.41 -24.41
CA LEU A 59 -0.57 15.84 -24.83
C LEU A 59 -0.64 15.85 -26.36
N GLY A 60 -0.59 14.67 -26.95
CA GLY A 60 -0.60 14.47 -28.39
C GLY A 60 -1.81 13.70 -28.89
N GLY A 61 -1.85 13.47 -30.21
CA GLY A 61 -2.91 12.75 -30.87
C GLY A 61 -3.97 13.65 -31.51
N ARG A 62 -4.89 13.06 -32.27
CA ARG A 62 -5.90 13.80 -33.04
C ARG A 62 -6.75 14.71 -32.14
N PHE A 63 -7.28 14.17 -31.06
CA PHE A 63 -8.10 14.93 -30.12
C PHE A 63 -7.37 16.16 -29.53
N ALA A 64 -6.11 15.99 -29.17
CA ALA A 64 -5.32 17.09 -28.61
C ALA A 64 -5.13 18.21 -29.65
N ARG A 65 -4.88 17.87 -30.90
CA ARG A 65 -4.71 18.86 -31.97
C ARG A 65 -6.02 19.62 -32.32
N GLU A 66 -7.13 18.89 -32.36
CA GLU A 66 -8.40 19.43 -32.84
C GLU A 66 -9.23 20.12 -31.75
N HIS A 67 -9.18 19.63 -30.51
CA HIS A 67 -10.14 20.03 -29.47
C HIS A 67 -9.53 20.54 -28.17
N LEU A 68 -8.28 20.19 -27.83
CA LEU A 68 -7.73 20.47 -26.51
C LEU A 68 -7.64 21.98 -26.21
N GLY A 69 -7.30 22.81 -27.19
CA GLY A 69 -7.23 24.26 -27.02
C GLY A 69 -8.59 24.86 -26.64
N ALA A 70 -9.64 24.49 -27.38
CA ALA A 70 -11.00 24.94 -27.11
C ALA A 70 -11.51 24.40 -25.76
N LEU A 71 -11.20 23.15 -25.43
CA LEU A 71 -11.55 22.53 -24.14
C LEU A 71 -10.92 23.30 -22.97
N LEU A 72 -9.62 23.59 -23.04
CA LEU A 72 -8.91 24.31 -21.96
C LEU A 72 -9.44 25.75 -21.78
N GLN A 73 -9.83 26.42 -22.88
CA GLN A 73 -10.49 27.73 -22.82
C GLN A 73 -11.88 27.64 -22.18
N ALA A 74 -12.63 26.56 -22.46
CA ALA A 74 -13.94 26.33 -21.88
C ALA A 74 -13.89 25.94 -20.39
N CYS A 75 -12.75 25.43 -19.91
CA CYS A 75 -12.49 25.13 -18.50
C CYS A 75 -12.12 26.40 -17.71
N ASP A 76 -13.07 27.30 -17.56
CA ASP A 76 -12.93 28.60 -16.90
C ASP A 76 -13.46 28.62 -15.45
N GLY A 77 -13.96 27.47 -14.96
CA GLY A 77 -14.54 27.32 -13.61
C GLY A 77 -16.01 27.73 -13.51
N THR A 78 -16.66 28.14 -14.59
CA THR A 78 -18.06 28.54 -14.60
C THR A 78 -18.98 27.49 -15.22
N ARG A 79 -18.48 26.71 -16.16
CA ARG A 79 -19.23 25.73 -16.95
C ARG A 79 -19.15 24.33 -16.38
N THR A 80 -20.27 23.63 -16.44
CA THR A 80 -20.36 22.20 -16.16
C THR A 80 -19.74 21.37 -17.29
N LEU A 81 -19.50 20.08 -17.04
CA LEU A 81 -18.97 19.17 -18.07
C LEU A 81 -19.89 19.05 -19.31
N ALA A 82 -21.21 19.12 -19.09
CA ALA A 82 -22.17 19.08 -20.19
C ALA A 82 -22.07 20.33 -21.08
N GLU A 83 -22.04 21.50 -20.46
CA GLU A 83 -21.89 22.79 -21.16
C GLU A 83 -20.54 22.91 -21.89
N ILE A 84 -19.45 22.38 -21.30
CA ILE A 84 -18.14 22.31 -21.95
C ILE A 84 -18.21 21.37 -23.17
N GLY A 85 -18.85 20.20 -23.02
CA GLY A 85 -19.00 19.25 -24.13
C GLY A 85 -19.78 19.81 -25.31
N GLU A 86 -20.81 20.61 -25.04
CA GLU A 86 -21.61 21.31 -26.03
C GLU A 86 -20.81 22.44 -26.70
N ALA A 87 -20.21 23.32 -25.90
CA ALA A 87 -19.45 24.47 -26.38
C ALA A 87 -18.24 24.08 -27.25
N THR A 88 -17.66 22.92 -27.01
CA THR A 88 -16.48 22.43 -27.76
C THR A 88 -16.81 21.40 -28.85
N GLY A 89 -18.08 20.98 -28.95
CA GLY A 89 -18.53 20.00 -29.93
C GLY A 89 -18.06 18.56 -29.69
N ILE A 90 -17.43 18.27 -28.53
CA ILE A 90 -16.93 16.92 -28.20
C ILE A 90 -17.95 16.05 -27.45
N GLY A 91 -19.07 16.64 -27.08
CA GLY A 91 -20.11 16.02 -26.29
C GLY A 91 -19.75 15.75 -24.83
N PRO A 92 -20.76 15.41 -23.97
CA PRO A 92 -20.55 15.22 -22.54
C PRO A 92 -19.55 14.11 -22.19
N GLN A 93 -19.54 13.03 -22.97
CA GLN A 93 -18.63 11.92 -22.79
C GLN A 93 -17.17 12.31 -23.04
N GLY A 94 -16.91 12.98 -24.15
CA GLY A 94 -15.57 13.46 -24.51
C GLY A 94 -15.04 14.47 -23.48
N ALA A 95 -15.91 15.40 -23.03
CA ALA A 95 -15.57 16.34 -21.97
C ALA A 95 -15.21 15.63 -20.66
N PHE A 96 -16.02 14.66 -20.24
CA PHE A 96 -15.76 13.85 -19.03
C PHE A 96 -14.39 13.15 -19.11
N GLU A 97 -14.10 12.43 -20.19
CA GLU A 97 -12.84 11.68 -20.36
C GLU A 97 -11.62 12.61 -20.38
N ALA A 98 -11.72 13.73 -21.08
CA ALA A 98 -10.65 14.71 -21.16
C ALA A 98 -10.41 15.39 -19.80
N VAL A 99 -11.47 15.79 -19.09
CA VAL A 99 -11.36 16.38 -17.75
C VAL A 99 -10.79 15.38 -16.76
N CYS A 100 -11.18 14.09 -16.79
CA CYS A 100 -10.58 13.06 -15.97
C CYS A 100 -9.05 12.99 -16.14
N LEU A 101 -8.57 12.98 -17.39
CA LEU A 101 -7.13 12.93 -17.70
C LEU A 101 -6.41 14.20 -17.22
N LEU A 102 -6.94 15.37 -17.53
CA LEU A 102 -6.32 16.66 -17.22
C LEU A 102 -6.29 16.91 -15.70
N TRP A 103 -7.36 16.57 -15.00
CA TRP A 103 -7.42 16.71 -13.55
C TRP A 103 -6.46 15.71 -12.84
N THR A 104 -6.42 14.46 -13.28
CA THR A 104 -5.44 13.48 -12.80
C THR A 104 -4.00 13.94 -13.08
N GLY A 105 -3.79 14.61 -14.21
CA GLY A 105 -2.54 15.25 -14.58
C GLY A 105 -2.19 16.48 -13.75
N GLY A 106 -3.14 17.04 -12.95
CA GLY A 106 -2.94 18.24 -12.16
C GLY A 106 -2.97 19.53 -12.97
N ILE A 107 -3.65 19.52 -14.12
CA ILE A 107 -3.85 20.70 -14.97
C ILE A 107 -5.12 21.46 -14.62
N LEU A 108 -6.16 20.72 -14.24
CA LEU A 108 -7.46 21.29 -13.84
C LEU A 108 -7.67 21.21 -12.33
N GLU A 109 -8.50 22.07 -11.83
CA GLU A 109 -9.04 22.11 -10.46
C GLU A 109 -10.53 22.44 -10.48
N GLU A 110 -11.23 22.33 -9.35
CA GLU A 110 -12.60 22.81 -9.21
C GLU A 110 -12.64 24.33 -9.25
N GLY A 111 -13.53 24.89 -10.03
CA GLY A 111 -13.84 26.32 -10.01
C GLY A 111 -14.50 26.70 -8.68
N GLY A 112 -13.91 27.65 -7.97
CA GLY A 112 -14.48 28.14 -6.71
C GLY A 112 -15.75 28.92 -6.93
N THR A 113 -16.80 28.54 -6.22
CA THR A 113 -18.10 29.27 -6.25
C THR A 113 -18.20 30.34 -5.17
N GLU A 114 -17.36 30.26 -4.14
CA GLU A 114 -17.35 31.11 -2.97
C GLU A 114 -16.42 32.31 -3.17
N PRO A 115 -16.75 33.48 -2.60
CA PRO A 115 -15.90 34.65 -2.69
C PRO A 115 -14.53 34.41 -2.06
N LEU A 116 -13.52 35.10 -2.59
CA LEU A 116 -12.20 35.14 -1.98
C LEU A 116 -12.24 35.90 -0.66
N PRO A 117 -11.32 35.62 0.28
CA PRO A 117 -11.18 36.42 1.49
C PRO A 117 -10.77 37.85 1.14
N ASP A 118 -11.11 38.79 2.02
CA ASP A 118 -10.65 40.15 1.95
C ASP A 118 -9.69 40.42 3.13
N PRO A 119 -8.45 40.81 2.89
CA PRO A 119 -7.81 41.08 1.59
C PRO A 119 -7.62 39.81 0.76
N GLN A 120 -7.60 39.97 -0.55
CA GLN A 120 -7.31 38.86 -1.46
C GLN A 120 -5.88 38.37 -1.28
N PRO A 121 -5.62 37.06 -1.42
CA PRO A 121 -4.27 36.55 -1.33
C PRO A 121 -3.39 37.09 -2.46
N ALA A 122 -2.10 37.25 -2.18
CA ALA A 122 -1.14 37.68 -3.17
C ALA A 122 -1.13 36.72 -4.39
N PRO A 123 -0.87 37.22 -5.61
CA PRO A 123 -0.92 36.42 -6.83
C PRO A 123 -0.04 35.16 -6.77
N GLU A 124 1.14 35.26 -6.15
CA GLU A 124 2.08 34.13 -5.97
C GLU A 124 1.50 33.05 -5.06
N LEU A 125 0.86 33.46 -3.95
CA LEU A 125 0.16 32.56 -3.05
C LEU A 125 -1.03 31.91 -3.76
N ALA A 126 -1.81 32.69 -4.50
CA ALA A 126 -2.93 32.16 -5.29
C ALA A 126 -2.45 31.11 -6.31
N CYS A 127 -1.33 31.33 -6.99
CA CYS A 127 -0.73 30.35 -7.90
C CYS A 127 -0.26 29.09 -7.16
N LEU A 128 0.36 29.24 -6.00
CA LEU A 128 0.80 28.10 -5.18
C LEU A 128 -0.40 27.26 -4.70
N LEU A 129 -1.43 27.90 -4.18
CA LEU A 129 -2.64 27.22 -3.70
C LEU A 129 -3.41 26.57 -4.84
N SER A 130 -3.52 27.21 -6.01
CA SER A 130 -4.14 26.63 -7.20
C SER A 130 -3.42 25.36 -7.68
N ARG A 131 -2.09 25.30 -7.55
CA ARG A 131 -1.32 24.10 -7.91
C ARG A 131 -1.46 22.96 -6.93
N LEU A 132 -1.71 23.23 -5.67
CA LEU A 132 -1.64 22.27 -4.56
C LEU A 132 -2.95 22.12 -3.78
N GLY A 133 -3.88 23.09 -3.88
CA GLY A 133 -5.00 23.28 -2.97
C GLY A 133 -5.90 22.06 -2.74
N ASP A 134 -6.12 21.28 -3.76
CA ASP A 134 -6.94 20.07 -3.72
C ASP A 134 -6.13 18.77 -3.48
N SER A 135 -4.83 18.88 -3.19
CA SER A 135 -3.94 17.70 -3.09
C SER A 135 -4.32 16.73 -1.98
N THR A 136 -4.86 17.23 -0.88
CA THR A 136 -5.29 16.42 0.27
C THR A 136 -6.76 16.03 0.23
N GLY A 137 -7.54 16.62 -0.70
CA GLY A 137 -8.99 16.42 -0.78
C GLY A 137 -9.78 17.09 0.36
N VAL A 138 -9.14 17.92 1.20
CA VAL A 138 -9.80 18.71 2.24
C VAL A 138 -10.45 19.95 1.66
N ASN A 139 -9.83 20.52 0.63
CA ASN A 139 -10.33 21.69 -0.09
C ASN A 139 -10.96 21.23 -1.40
N ASP A 140 -12.12 21.73 -1.73
CA ASP A 140 -12.72 21.52 -3.05
C ASP A 140 -12.00 22.39 -4.10
N SER A 141 -11.52 23.58 -3.71
CA SER A 141 -10.83 24.53 -4.57
C SER A 141 -9.66 25.22 -3.86
N TRP A 142 -8.81 25.93 -4.60
CA TRP A 142 -7.75 26.73 -4.01
C TRP A 142 -8.29 27.89 -3.16
N GLN A 143 -9.48 28.39 -3.47
CA GLN A 143 -10.16 29.42 -2.71
C GLN A 143 -10.48 28.95 -1.28
N ASP A 144 -10.80 27.65 -1.12
CA ASP A 144 -11.02 27.07 0.22
C ASP A 144 -9.73 27.08 1.04
N ALA A 145 -8.62 26.73 0.41
CA ALA A 145 -7.31 26.81 1.05
C ALA A 145 -6.96 28.26 1.45
N ALA A 146 -7.27 29.22 0.59
CA ALA A 146 -7.06 30.64 0.89
C ALA A 146 -7.91 31.10 2.07
N ARG A 147 -9.19 30.71 2.13
CA ARG A 147 -10.08 31.02 3.27
C ARG A 147 -9.59 30.41 4.58
N ARG A 148 -9.09 29.18 4.55
CA ARG A 148 -8.49 28.57 5.74
C ARG A 148 -7.31 29.35 6.27
N LEU A 149 -6.44 29.82 5.38
CA LEU A 149 -5.31 30.67 5.77
C LEU A 149 -5.79 32.01 6.35
N ALA A 150 -6.71 32.66 5.69
CA ALA A 150 -7.24 33.95 6.15
C ALA A 150 -7.98 33.87 7.50
N ALA A 151 -8.65 32.76 7.77
CA ALA A 151 -9.36 32.53 9.03
C ALA A 151 -8.45 32.00 10.16
N ALA A 152 -7.21 31.61 9.85
CA ALA A 152 -6.35 31.03 10.84
C ALA A 152 -5.75 32.03 11.81
N ARG A 153 -5.66 31.61 13.07
CA ARG A 153 -4.95 32.30 14.15
C ARG A 153 -3.83 31.41 14.64
N VAL A 154 -2.60 31.89 14.53
CA VAL A 154 -1.41 31.13 14.92
C VAL A 154 -0.70 31.83 16.07
N ALA A 155 -0.57 31.13 17.20
CA ALA A 155 0.24 31.60 18.32
C ALA A 155 1.68 31.13 18.14
N VAL A 156 2.65 32.03 18.13
CA VAL A 156 4.07 31.71 18.00
C VAL A 156 4.78 32.03 19.30
N LEU A 157 5.44 31.04 19.90
CA LEU A 157 6.07 31.11 21.22
C LEU A 157 7.53 30.66 21.13
N GLY A 158 8.28 30.94 22.19
CA GLY A 158 9.66 30.47 22.39
C GLY A 158 10.68 31.60 22.25
N ASP A 159 11.74 31.41 21.46
CA ASP A 159 12.74 32.49 21.25
C ASP A 159 12.07 33.71 20.62
N ALA A 160 12.11 34.84 21.35
CA ALA A 160 11.37 36.05 20.96
C ALA A 160 11.79 36.58 19.58
N GLY A 161 13.09 36.53 19.25
CA GLY A 161 13.59 37.04 17.97
C GLY A 161 13.17 36.13 16.80
N LEU A 162 13.24 34.82 16.95
CA LEU A 162 12.81 33.87 15.93
C LEU A 162 11.27 33.82 15.83
N ALA A 163 10.56 33.93 16.94
CA ALA A 163 9.10 34.00 16.96
C ALA A 163 8.57 35.22 16.21
N GLU A 164 9.20 36.38 16.40
CA GLU A 164 8.87 37.59 15.66
C GLU A 164 9.19 37.49 14.16
N GLU A 165 10.35 36.93 13.80
CA GLU A 165 10.69 36.68 12.39
C GLU A 165 9.71 35.70 11.72
N LEU A 166 9.32 34.64 12.43
CA LEU A 166 8.34 33.68 11.93
C LEU A 166 6.96 34.33 11.78
N ALA A 167 6.48 35.08 12.78
CA ALA A 167 5.21 35.79 12.70
C ALA A 167 5.20 36.75 11.52
N ARG A 168 6.25 37.53 11.33
CA ARG A 168 6.39 38.43 10.17
C ARG A 168 6.40 37.68 8.83
N ALA A 169 7.02 36.49 8.77
CA ALA A 169 6.99 35.66 7.56
C ALA A 169 5.60 35.10 7.24
N LEU A 170 4.74 34.94 8.23
CA LEU A 170 3.37 34.46 8.11
C LEU A 170 2.32 35.55 7.83
N GLU A 171 2.55 36.77 8.31
CA GLU A 171 1.60 37.89 8.23
C GLU A 171 0.98 38.17 6.85
N PRO A 172 1.70 38.07 5.73
CA PRO A 172 1.08 38.26 4.43
C PRO A 172 0.07 37.17 4.06
N THR A 173 -0.02 36.10 4.85
CA THR A 173 -0.75 34.88 4.50
C THR A 173 -1.85 34.55 5.52
N LEU A 174 -1.58 34.77 6.82
CA LEU A 174 -2.49 34.47 7.92
C LEU A 174 -2.19 35.36 9.15
N THR A 175 -3.08 35.35 10.12
CA THR A 175 -2.90 36.09 11.37
C THR A 175 -1.96 35.30 12.30
N ALA A 176 -0.77 35.86 12.57
CA ALA A 176 0.21 35.32 13.50
C ALA A 176 0.43 36.28 14.67
N ARG A 177 0.54 35.72 15.89
CA ARG A 177 0.77 36.50 17.12
C ARG A 177 2.05 35.93 17.77
N SER A 178 3.02 36.76 17.99
CA SER A 178 4.26 36.36 18.67
C SER A 178 4.20 36.67 20.16
N ASP A 179 4.93 35.87 20.94
CA ASP A 179 5.14 36.03 22.39
C ASP A 179 3.84 36.05 23.21
N VAL A 180 2.87 35.24 22.81
CA VAL A 180 1.57 35.09 23.50
C VAL A 180 1.26 33.64 23.81
N ALA A 181 0.62 33.41 24.94
CA ALA A 181 0.15 32.07 25.31
C ALA A 181 -0.94 31.58 24.34
N PRO A 182 -1.00 30.27 24.03
CA PRO A 182 -2.07 29.70 23.23
C PRO A 182 -3.46 29.93 23.84
N GLU A 183 -4.42 30.34 23.03
CA GLU A 183 -5.83 30.57 23.39
C GLU A 183 -6.73 29.55 22.70
N PRO A 184 -7.93 29.25 23.26
CA PRO A 184 -8.83 28.21 22.70
C PRO A 184 -9.21 28.43 21.23
N ASP A 185 -9.18 29.65 20.73
CA ASP A 185 -9.52 29.99 19.35
C ASP A 185 -8.34 29.92 18.39
N ASP A 186 -7.15 29.54 18.87
CA ASP A 186 -6.00 29.37 18.00
C ASP A 186 -6.12 28.10 17.16
N THR A 187 -5.89 28.26 15.87
CA THR A 187 -5.90 27.15 14.92
C THR A 187 -4.66 26.24 15.09
N LEU A 188 -3.54 26.85 15.48
CA LEU A 188 -2.25 26.17 15.64
C LEU A 188 -1.38 27.01 16.60
N ALA A 189 -0.67 26.34 17.50
CA ALA A 189 0.43 26.90 18.22
C ALA A 189 1.76 26.46 17.58
N VAL A 190 2.72 27.37 17.47
CA VAL A 190 4.08 27.05 17.01
C VAL A 190 5.05 27.41 18.14
N VAL A 191 5.84 26.44 18.57
CA VAL A 191 6.89 26.66 19.58
C VAL A 191 8.25 26.61 18.91
N VAL A 192 8.95 27.76 18.94
CA VAL A 192 10.32 27.86 18.49
C VAL A 192 11.24 27.58 19.68
N GLU A 193 11.74 26.36 19.73
CA GLU A 193 12.49 25.84 20.88
C GLU A 193 13.97 26.20 20.80
N THR A 194 14.40 26.99 21.75
CA THR A 194 15.82 27.24 22.11
C THR A 194 16.07 26.89 23.59
N ASP A 195 15.00 26.55 24.34
CA ASP A 195 15.01 26.05 25.71
C ASP A 195 13.88 25.01 25.88
N ALA A 196 14.20 23.89 26.52
CA ALA A 196 13.29 22.77 26.66
C ALA A 196 12.13 23.02 27.65
N ALA A 197 12.36 23.76 28.74
CA ALA A 197 11.35 23.92 29.81
C ALA A 197 10.13 24.74 29.35
N PRO A 198 10.25 25.91 28.74
CA PRO A 198 9.10 26.65 28.22
C PRO A 198 8.33 25.89 27.14
N THR A 199 9.05 25.10 26.33
CA THR A 199 8.46 24.25 25.29
C THR A 199 7.52 23.18 25.89
N ALA A 200 7.95 22.52 26.97
CA ALA A 200 7.14 21.52 27.64
C ALA A 200 5.87 22.11 28.27
N ASP A 201 5.94 23.30 28.84
CA ASP A 201 4.77 23.99 29.43
C ASP A 201 3.76 24.40 28.36
N ALA A 202 4.23 24.97 27.25
CA ALA A 202 3.40 25.32 26.11
C ALA A 202 2.71 24.07 25.53
N ALA A 203 3.44 22.96 25.40
CA ALA A 203 2.89 21.71 24.88
C ALA A 203 1.80 21.13 25.79
N ARG A 204 2.00 21.13 27.11
CA ARG A 204 0.95 20.69 28.07
C ARG A 204 -0.29 21.58 28.00
N ARG A 205 -0.11 22.88 27.87
CA ARG A 205 -1.23 23.83 27.71
C ARG A 205 -2.00 23.54 26.42
N CYS A 206 -1.32 23.41 25.29
CA CYS A 206 -1.95 23.07 24.01
C CYS A 206 -2.70 21.75 24.07
N TRP A 207 -2.08 20.72 24.68
CA TRP A 207 -2.70 19.40 24.86
C TRP A 207 -4.01 19.49 25.66
N THR A 208 -4.01 20.26 26.74
CA THR A 208 -5.19 20.46 27.59
C THR A 208 -6.30 21.24 26.88
N LEU A 209 -5.93 22.23 26.07
CA LEU A 209 -6.88 23.05 25.32
C LEU A 209 -7.37 22.39 24.02
N GLY A 210 -6.79 21.26 23.63
CA GLY A 210 -7.11 20.61 22.35
C GLY A 210 -6.55 21.33 21.12
N ILE A 211 -5.55 22.20 21.30
CA ILE A 211 -4.94 23.00 20.22
C ILE A 211 -3.78 22.21 19.62
N PRO A 212 -3.73 22.01 18.28
CA PRO A 212 -2.55 21.43 17.64
C PRO A 212 -1.31 22.30 17.86
N LEU A 213 -0.16 21.64 18.00
CA LEU A 213 1.13 22.29 18.19
C LEU A 213 2.16 21.83 17.15
N LEU A 214 2.89 22.76 16.54
CA LEU A 214 4.06 22.50 15.73
C LEU A 214 5.31 22.91 16.52
N ARG A 215 6.23 22.00 16.74
CA ARG A 215 7.54 22.32 17.29
C ARG A 215 8.51 22.68 16.19
N VAL A 216 9.34 23.71 16.43
CA VAL A 216 10.48 24.11 15.61
C VAL A 216 11.69 24.20 16.51
N ARG A 217 12.58 23.20 16.45
CA ARG A 217 13.84 23.21 17.20
C ARG A 217 14.91 23.88 16.35
N ALA A 218 15.41 25.03 16.82
CA ALA A 218 16.37 25.86 16.11
C ALA A 218 17.77 25.73 16.75
N GLU A 219 18.69 25.15 16.02
CA GLU A 219 20.07 24.90 16.41
C GLU A 219 21.04 25.64 15.48
N GLN A 220 22.30 25.81 15.90
CA GLN A 220 23.28 26.58 15.16
C GLN A 220 23.40 26.15 13.69
N ASP A 221 23.50 24.88 13.43
CA ASP A 221 23.72 24.30 12.10
C ASP A 221 22.53 23.50 11.56
N ALA A 222 21.42 23.43 12.28
CA ALA A 222 20.26 22.67 11.85
C ALA A 222 18.95 23.26 12.36
N VAL A 223 17.89 22.95 11.66
CA VAL A 223 16.53 23.18 12.12
C VAL A 223 15.73 21.88 12.04
N THR A 224 15.05 21.54 13.13
CA THR A 224 14.06 20.46 13.13
C THR A 224 12.65 21.03 13.14
N VAL A 225 11.90 20.81 12.06
CA VAL A 225 10.48 21.17 11.95
C VAL A 225 9.67 19.92 12.26
N GLY A 226 8.83 20.02 13.27
CA GLY A 226 8.07 18.89 13.82
C GLY A 226 8.61 18.43 15.17
N PRO A 227 7.84 17.57 15.85
CA PRO A 227 6.59 17.01 15.37
C PRO A 227 5.44 18.03 15.27
N TYR A 228 4.46 17.71 14.45
CA TYR A 228 3.11 18.26 14.59
C TYR A 228 2.36 17.38 15.59
N VAL A 229 1.96 17.96 16.69
CA VAL A 229 1.27 17.28 17.78
C VAL A 229 -0.20 17.70 17.76
N ASP A 230 -1.09 16.73 17.58
CA ASP A 230 -2.52 16.93 17.62
C ASP A 230 -3.12 16.00 18.69
N PRO A 231 -3.76 16.54 19.74
CA PRO A 231 -4.33 15.74 20.82
C PRO A 231 -5.34 14.69 20.34
N GLY A 232 -5.95 14.89 19.18
CA GLY A 232 -6.96 13.99 18.62
C GLY A 232 -6.39 12.69 18.05
N PHE A 233 -5.12 12.67 17.61
CA PHE A 233 -4.62 11.47 16.90
C PHE A 233 -3.11 11.26 16.91
N SER A 234 -2.27 12.23 17.31
CA SER A 234 -0.82 12.09 17.28
C SER A 234 -0.23 11.68 18.62
N PRO A 235 1.02 11.18 18.68
CA PRO A 235 1.80 11.13 19.90
C PRO A 235 2.00 12.53 20.49
N CYS A 236 2.11 12.65 21.81
CA CYS A 236 2.38 13.92 22.47
C CYS A 236 3.85 14.34 22.31
N LEU A 237 4.15 15.61 22.63
CA LEU A 237 5.50 16.14 22.53
C LEU A 237 6.50 15.39 23.43
N GLU A 238 6.12 15.02 24.64
CA GLU A 238 7.01 14.27 25.55
C GLU A 238 7.44 12.91 24.99
N CYS A 239 6.52 12.21 24.30
CA CYS A 239 6.90 11.00 23.57
C CYS A 239 7.88 11.28 22.42
N ALA A 240 7.65 12.37 21.72
CA ALA A 240 8.45 12.73 20.55
C ALA A 240 9.88 13.14 20.92
N THR A 241 10.05 13.83 22.06
CA THR A 241 11.35 14.37 22.51
C THR A 241 12.12 13.43 23.43
N ALA A 242 11.50 12.35 23.91
CA ALA A 242 12.19 11.39 24.77
C ALA A 242 13.44 10.81 24.07
N GLY A 243 14.57 10.91 24.74
CA GLY A 243 15.88 10.45 24.23
C GLY A 243 16.50 11.37 23.15
N GLU A 244 15.96 12.56 22.94
CA GLU A 244 16.66 13.56 22.13
C GLU A 244 17.94 14.05 22.82
N PRO A 245 19.00 14.37 22.05
CA PRO A 245 20.18 14.99 22.59
C PRO A 245 19.85 16.38 23.14
N ALA A 246 20.71 16.91 24.01
CA ALA A 246 20.60 18.28 24.50
C ALA A 246 20.55 19.28 23.32
N LEU A 247 19.90 20.41 23.57
CA LEU A 247 19.87 21.51 22.59
C LEU A 247 21.25 22.05 22.33
N GLU A 248 21.58 22.24 21.06
CA GLU A 248 22.76 23.00 20.65
C GLU A 248 22.44 24.50 20.73
N PRO A 249 23.48 25.38 20.70
CA PRO A 249 23.28 26.82 20.68
C PRO A 249 22.34 27.26 19.55
N PRO A 250 21.58 28.36 19.73
CA PRO A 250 20.66 28.85 18.69
C PRO A 250 21.40 29.38 17.46
N PRO A 251 20.71 29.43 16.29
CA PRO A 251 21.31 29.89 15.05
C PRO A 251 21.67 31.38 15.12
N GLY A 252 22.82 31.73 14.50
CA GLY A 252 23.24 33.13 14.35
C GLY A 252 22.23 33.94 13.51
N PRO A 253 22.31 35.29 13.60
CA PRO A 253 21.34 36.20 12.97
C PRO A 253 21.13 35.95 11.47
N HIS A 254 22.20 35.61 10.73
CA HIS A 254 22.16 35.36 9.29
C HIS A 254 21.40 34.07 8.91
N ARG A 255 21.15 33.15 9.84
CA ARG A 255 20.44 31.91 9.62
C ARG A 255 18.99 31.93 10.07
N ARG A 256 18.59 32.90 10.88
CA ARG A 256 17.25 33.02 11.44
C ARG A 256 16.17 33.05 10.34
N GLY A 257 16.42 33.79 9.26
CA GLY A 257 15.51 33.87 8.13
C GLY A 257 15.26 32.51 7.45
N PHE A 258 16.25 31.61 7.39
CA PHE A 258 16.06 30.24 6.87
C PHE A 258 15.18 29.43 7.81
N VAL A 259 15.41 29.50 9.12
CA VAL A 259 14.58 28.82 10.12
C VAL A 259 13.15 29.30 10.03
N ALA A 260 12.92 30.61 10.03
CA ALA A 260 11.60 31.21 9.89
C ALA A 260 10.89 30.79 8.58
N GLY A 261 11.61 30.79 7.46
CA GLY A 261 11.07 30.37 6.16
C GLY A 261 10.65 28.90 6.10
N LEU A 262 11.48 27.99 6.65
CA LEU A 262 11.15 26.57 6.71
C LEU A 262 9.95 26.29 7.63
N ALA A 263 9.89 26.98 8.78
CA ALA A 263 8.77 26.89 9.70
C ALA A 263 7.49 27.49 9.09
N ALA A 264 7.56 28.66 8.46
CA ALA A 264 6.42 29.30 7.80
C ALA A 264 5.82 28.42 6.70
N ARG A 265 6.67 27.77 5.89
CA ARG A 265 6.21 26.81 4.89
C ARG A 265 5.45 25.64 5.52
N ALA A 266 5.94 25.11 6.64
CA ALA A 266 5.27 24.02 7.34
C ALA A 266 3.91 24.47 7.94
N VAL A 267 3.87 25.65 8.56
CA VAL A 267 2.63 26.25 9.08
C VAL A 267 1.62 26.46 7.97
N ALA A 268 2.02 27.07 6.85
CA ALA A 268 1.14 27.29 5.70
C ALA A 268 0.57 25.96 5.16
N ALA A 269 1.39 24.90 5.08
CA ALA A 269 0.94 23.58 4.66
C ALA A 269 -0.07 22.94 5.64
N LEU A 270 0.21 23.03 6.95
CA LEU A 270 -0.67 22.48 7.99
C LEU A 270 -2.01 23.20 8.08
N VAL A 271 -2.02 24.52 7.96
CA VAL A 271 -3.23 25.35 8.06
C VAL A 271 -4.05 25.25 6.78
N SER A 272 -3.45 25.47 5.62
CA SER A 272 -4.18 25.47 4.34
C SER A 272 -4.70 24.08 3.95
N ARG A 273 -4.08 23.00 4.42
CA ARG A 273 -4.33 21.65 3.93
C ARG A 273 -4.15 21.51 2.41
N ALA A 274 -3.39 22.39 1.81
CA ALA A 274 -3.19 22.45 0.36
C ALA A 274 -2.15 21.47 -0.15
N THR A 275 -1.27 20.99 0.72
CA THR A 275 -0.21 20.04 0.34
C THR A 275 -0.01 18.99 1.41
N ILE A 276 0.44 17.83 0.96
CA ILE A 276 0.88 16.76 1.86
C ILE A 276 2.12 17.26 2.59
N THR A 277 2.12 17.06 3.87
CA THR A 277 3.29 17.25 4.71
C THR A 277 3.72 15.90 5.31
N HIS A 278 5.01 15.72 5.59
CA HIS A 278 5.50 14.56 6.34
C HIS A 278 4.97 14.53 7.79
N LEU A 279 4.49 15.66 8.26
CA LEU A 279 3.76 15.76 9.53
C LEU A 279 2.32 15.17 9.38
N PRO A 280 1.77 14.55 10.40
CA PRO A 280 2.17 14.49 11.80
C PRO A 280 3.04 13.27 12.20
N GLY A 281 3.45 12.42 11.29
CA GLY A 281 4.17 11.19 11.62
C GLY A 281 5.66 11.35 11.91
N ASP A 282 6.27 12.44 11.44
CA ASP A 282 7.72 12.64 11.46
C ASP A 282 8.12 14.03 11.95
N ALA A 283 9.35 14.13 12.44
CA ALA A 283 10.06 15.39 12.59
C ALA A 283 11.21 15.43 11.59
N ARG A 284 11.33 16.53 10.85
CA ARG A 284 12.34 16.71 9.82
C ARG A 284 13.47 17.61 10.31
N ARG A 285 14.67 17.03 10.41
CA ARG A 285 15.91 17.79 10.68
C ARG A 285 16.57 18.15 9.35
N THR A 286 16.71 19.44 9.10
CA THR A 286 17.41 19.98 7.93
C THR A 286 18.75 20.57 8.39
N ASP A 287 19.84 20.15 7.79
CA ASP A 287 21.17 20.73 7.95
C ASP A 287 21.22 22.06 7.19
N LEU A 288 21.56 23.15 7.86
CA LEU A 288 21.55 24.49 7.28
C LEU A 288 22.83 24.82 6.45
N ASN A 289 23.82 23.94 6.45
CA ASN A 289 25.02 24.09 5.62
C ASN A 289 24.86 23.41 4.27
N THR A 290 24.22 22.21 4.27
CA THR A 290 24.10 21.36 3.08
C THR A 290 22.70 21.33 2.50
N PHE A 291 21.70 21.79 3.25
CA PHE A 291 20.27 21.65 2.95
C PHE A 291 19.80 20.19 2.77
N THR A 292 20.57 19.23 3.23
CA THR A 292 20.12 17.86 3.32
C THR A 292 19.21 17.68 4.53
N TYR A 293 18.31 16.71 4.47
CA TYR A 293 17.40 16.46 5.58
C TYR A 293 17.32 14.98 5.94
N THR A 294 16.94 14.73 7.19
CA THR A 294 16.60 13.42 7.73
C THR A 294 15.26 13.49 8.42
N ASP A 295 14.42 12.47 8.21
CA ASP A 295 13.13 12.35 8.89
C ASP A 295 13.26 11.37 10.06
N ARG A 296 12.70 11.74 11.20
CA ARG A 296 12.66 10.92 12.40
C ARG A 296 11.20 10.62 12.74
N PRO A 297 10.77 9.33 12.77
CA PRO A 297 9.41 8.98 13.10
C PRO A 297 9.08 9.31 14.55
N VAL A 298 7.88 9.82 14.77
CA VAL A 298 7.33 10.19 16.08
C VAL A 298 6.34 9.12 16.52
N VAL A 299 6.64 8.42 17.61
CA VAL A 299 5.86 7.29 18.10
C VAL A 299 5.54 7.43 19.58
N THR A 300 4.40 6.87 20.01
CA THR A 300 4.07 6.75 21.43
C THR A 300 5.05 5.84 22.16
N ARG A 301 5.31 6.15 23.41
CA ARG A 301 6.25 5.42 24.27
C ARG A 301 5.60 4.94 25.54
N PRO A 302 5.99 3.76 26.04
CA PRO A 302 5.50 3.26 27.33
C PRO A 302 5.78 4.24 28.47
N GLY A 303 4.85 4.36 29.38
CA GLY A 303 5.00 5.17 30.59
C GLY A 303 4.81 6.67 30.39
N CYS A 304 4.37 7.13 29.21
CA CYS A 304 4.14 8.55 28.99
C CYS A 304 3.01 9.08 29.88
N PRO A 305 3.26 10.11 30.73
CA PRO A 305 2.25 10.65 31.64
C PRO A 305 1.17 11.45 30.91
N VAL A 306 1.40 11.85 29.65
CA VAL A 306 0.50 12.72 28.87
C VAL A 306 -0.43 11.91 27.99
N CYS A 307 0.09 10.98 27.17
CA CYS A 307 -0.72 10.28 26.16
C CYS A 307 -0.82 8.77 26.37
N SER A 308 -0.25 8.20 27.43
CA SER A 308 -0.40 6.78 27.74
C SER A 308 -1.81 6.47 28.25
N VAL A 309 -2.42 5.40 27.73
CA VAL A 309 -3.77 4.93 28.15
C VAL A 309 -3.78 4.44 29.60
N ALA A 310 -2.62 4.08 30.13
CA ALA A 310 -2.49 3.54 31.50
C ALA A 310 -2.56 4.59 32.61
N GLY A 311 -2.87 5.84 32.31
CA GLY A 311 -3.14 6.92 33.26
C GLY A 311 -2.12 7.09 34.36
N GLY A 312 -1.29 8.14 34.31
CA GLY A 312 -0.56 8.61 35.48
C GLY A 312 0.59 7.71 35.99
N SER A 313 1.24 6.94 35.12
CA SER A 313 2.46 6.24 35.47
C SER A 313 3.55 7.24 35.85
N SER A 314 4.10 7.13 37.06
CA SER A 314 5.29 7.87 37.49
C SER A 314 6.58 7.29 36.91
N ALA A 315 6.49 6.28 36.04
CA ALA A 315 7.64 5.67 35.40
C ALA A 315 8.28 6.60 34.40
N PRO A 316 9.61 6.64 34.29
CA PRO A 316 10.29 7.42 33.23
C PRO A 316 9.85 6.94 31.85
N ILE A 317 9.66 7.88 30.93
CA ILE A 317 9.40 7.56 29.52
C ILE A 317 10.60 6.81 28.94
N ALA A 318 10.34 5.66 28.32
CA ALA A 318 11.41 4.90 27.67
C ALA A 318 12.09 5.77 26.56
N PRO A 319 13.43 5.85 26.54
CA PRO A 319 14.15 6.67 25.56
C PRO A 319 13.99 6.12 24.11
N SER A 320 13.73 4.83 23.96
CA SER A 320 13.50 4.18 22.68
C SER A 320 12.08 3.63 22.58
N ALA A 321 11.47 3.75 21.41
CA ALA A 321 10.17 3.18 21.16
C ALA A 321 10.28 1.65 20.99
N PRO A 322 9.33 0.87 21.53
CA PRO A 322 9.24 -0.57 21.28
C PRO A 322 9.12 -0.87 19.78
N VAL A 323 9.62 -2.04 19.37
CA VAL A 323 9.54 -2.47 17.96
C VAL A 323 8.09 -2.47 17.46
N GLY A 324 7.13 -2.92 18.26
CA GLY A 324 5.71 -2.90 17.93
C GLY A 324 5.18 -1.49 17.64
N ALA A 325 5.52 -0.49 18.48
CA ALA A 325 5.09 0.89 18.29
C ALA A 325 5.76 1.51 17.04
N ARG A 326 7.01 1.18 16.77
CA ARG A 326 7.71 1.60 15.54
C ARG A 326 7.08 1.00 14.29
N TYR A 327 6.70 -0.27 14.37
CA TYR A 327 5.97 -0.94 13.28
C TYR A 327 4.61 -0.27 13.04
N GLU A 328 3.79 -0.10 14.09
CA GLU A 328 2.48 0.55 13.97
C GLU A 328 2.58 1.94 13.35
N GLN A 329 3.57 2.75 13.75
CA GLN A 329 3.80 4.06 13.15
C GLN A 329 4.19 3.95 11.67
N SER A 330 5.05 3.00 11.30
CA SER A 330 5.50 2.82 9.91
C SER A 330 4.39 2.44 8.95
N VAL A 331 3.33 1.82 9.46
CA VAL A 331 2.15 1.38 8.70
C VAL A 331 0.88 2.19 8.98
N ALA A 332 0.98 3.19 9.86
CA ALA A 332 -0.15 4.05 10.19
C ALA A 332 -0.68 4.81 8.97
N ILE A 333 -1.99 4.90 8.87
CA ILE A 333 -2.65 5.76 7.88
C ILE A 333 -2.95 7.08 8.57
N PRO A 334 -2.33 8.19 8.16
CA PRO A 334 -2.68 9.49 8.70
C PRO A 334 -4.16 9.81 8.46
N PRO A 335 -4.77 10.71 9.24
CA PRO A 335 -6.11 11.20 8.95
C PRO A 335 -6.22 11.70 7.51
N ALA A 336 -7.38 11.53 6.90
CA ALA A 336 -7.62 11.86 5.48
C ALA A 336 -7.17 13.28 5.08
N ALA A 337 -7.25 14.22 6.03
CA ALA A 337 -6.80 15.60 5.82
C ALA A 337 -5.30 15.77 5.60
N PHE A 338 -4.48 14.74 5.86
CA PHE A 338 -3.02 14.78 5.73
C PHE A 338 -2.51 13.86 4.61
N VAL A 339 -3.38 13.10 3.93
CA VAL A 339 -2.99 12.20 2.85
C VAL A 339 -3.34 12.77 1.48
N ASP A 340 -2.61 12.34 0.46
CA ASP A 340 -2.94 12.66 -0.93
C ASP A 340 -4.14 11.81 -1.37
N SER A 341 -5.32 12.40 -1.40
CA SER A 341 -6.53 11.74 -1.88
C SER A 341 -6.44 11.33 -3.35
N LYS A 342 -5.58 11.99 -4.14
CA LYS A 342 -5.30 11.62 -5.53
C LYS A 342 -4.28 10.50 -5.64
N GLY A 343 -3.57 10.17 -4.57
CA GLY A 343 -2.55 9.13 -4.58
C GLY A 343 -3.09 7.77 -5.03
N HIS A 344 -4.29 7.41 -4.58
CA HIS A 344 -4.94 6.16 -4.99
C HIS A 344 -5.34 6.14 -6.47
N GLN A 345 -5.54 7.28 -7.12
CA GLN A 345 -5.85 7.36 -8.56
C GLN A 345 -4.67 6.94 -9.44
N GLN A 346 -3.49 6.83 -8.86
CA GLN A 346 -2.33 6.25 -9.54
C GLN A 346 -2.52 4.77 -9.92
N HIS A 347 -3.61 4.13 -9.48
CA HIS A 347 -4.00 2.79 -9.91
C HIS A 347 -4.11 2.67 -11.43
N TYR A 348 -4.44 3.75 -12.10
CA TYR A 348 -4.60 3.79 -13.55
C TYR A 348 -3.31 4.07 -14.32
N LYS A 349 -2.19 4.30 -13.62
CA LYS A 349 -0.89 4.39 -14.29
C LYS A 349 -0.55 3.06 -14.94
N PRO A 350 -0.13 3.03 -16.21
CA PRO A 350 0.27 1.80 -16.88
C PRO A 350 1.33 1.00 -16.12
N SER A 351 2.26 1.69 -15.43
CA SER A 351 3.25 1.04 -14.56
C SER A 351 2.61 0.23 -13.43
N ASN A 352 1.55 0.75 -12.80
CA ASN A 352 0.86 0.04 -11.72
C ASN A 352 0.02 -1.14 -12.23
N LEU A 353 -0.53 -1.03 -13.44
CA LEU A 353 -1.24 -2.14 -14.08
C LEU A 353 -0.27 -3.25 -14.50
N ARG A 354 0.92 -2.89 -14.97
CA ARG A 354 1.98 -3.86 -15.28
C ARG A 354 2.44 -4.67 -14.07
N LEU A 355 2.46 -4.07 -12.86
CA LEU A 355 2.77 -4.79 -11.62
C LEU A 355 1.91 -6.03 -11.40
N GLN A 356 0.66 -6.01 -11.89
CA GLN A 356 -0.24 -7.16 -11.79
C GLN A 356 0.24 -8.36 -12.59
N ARG A 357 1.10 -8.14 -13.60
CA ARG A 357 1.65 -9.14 -14.53
C ARG A 357 3.12 -9.43 -14.30
N GLU A 358 3.72 -8.86 -13.29
CA GLU A 358 5.06 -9.22 -12.85
C GLU A 358 5.00 -10.46 -11.98
N PHE A 359 5.22 -11.59 -12.60
CA PHE A 359 5.32 -12.88 -11.93
C PHE A 359 6.79 -13.24 -11.72
N ARG A 360 7.07 -13.88 -10.60
CA ARG A 360 8.36 -14.51 -10.41
C ARG A 360 8.42 -15.76 -11.27
N ASP A 361 9.56 -16.00 -11.86
CA ASP A 361 9.79 -17.12 -12.76
C ASP A 361 11.11 -17.83 -12.42
N TRP A 362 11.17 -19.13 -12.69
CA TRP A 362 12.35 -19.98 -12.49
C TRP A 362 12.64 -20.73 -13.80
N PRO A 363 13.18 -20.03 -14.82
CA PRO A 363 13.29 -20.60 -16.18
C PRO A 363 14.23 -21.79 -16.29
N ALA A 364 15.20 -21.90 -15.38
CA ALA A 364 16.16 -23.01 -15.35
C ALA A 364 15.69 -24.24 -14.54
N CYS A 365 14.53 -24.16 -13.88
CA CYS A 365 14.03 -25.25 -13.03
C CYS A 365 13.04 -26.15 -13.79
N PRO A 366 13.06 -27.47 -13.53
CA PRO A 366 12.06 -28.39 -14.04
C PRO A 366 10.66 -27.95 -13.64
N ARG A 367 9.69 -28.05 -14.54
CA ARG A 367 8.31 -27.60 -14.32
C ARG A 367 7.33 -28.76 -14.39
N THR A 368 6.40 -28.79 -13.45
CA THR A 368 5.27 -29.69 -13.45
C THR A 368 4.00 -28.87 -13.73
N PRO A 369 3.36 -29.04 -14.89
CA PRO A 369 2.05 -28.47 -15.14
C PRO A 369 1.04 -29.00 -14.12
N LEU A 370 0.20 -28.10 -13.61
CA LEU A 370 -0.86 -28.49 -12.70
C LEU A 370 -2.17 -28.71 -13.47
N PRO A 371 -3.01 -29.69 -13.08
CA PRO A 371 -4.33 -29.84 -13.62
C PRO A 371 -5.22 -28.62 -13.31
N ALA A 372 -6.24 -28.39 -14.11
CA ALA A 372 -7.19 -27.32 -13.87
C ALA A 372 -7.87 -27.47 -12.49
N ALA A 373 -8.18 -26.34 -11.86
CA ALA A 373 -8.89 -26.36 -10.57
C ALA A 373 -10.26 -27.06 -10.70
N ASP A 374 -10.54 -28.00 -9.82
CA ASP A 374 -11.82 -28.71 -9.78
C ASP A 374 -12.88 -27.88 -9.03
N LEU A 375 -13.46 -26.89 -9.72
CA LEU A 375 -14.50 -26.03 -9.17
C LEU A 375 -15.81 -26.78 -8.89
N LYS A 376 -16.12 -27.84 -9.65
CA LYS A 376 -17.35 -28.62 -9.45
C LYS A 376 -17.37 -29.32 -8.09
N ARG A 377 -16.20 -29.73 -7.61
CA ARG A 377 -16.06 -30.35 -6.30
C ARG A 377 -16.35 -29.38 -5.16
N LEU A 378 -16.22 -28.06 -5.40
CA LEU A 378 -16.50 -27.00 -4.43
C LEU A 378 -17.98 -26.58 -4.40
N GLU A 379 -18.78 -26.96 -5.40
CA GLU A 379 -20.22 -26.63 -5.50
C GLU A 379 -21.11 -27.48 -4.57
N ARG A 380 -20.54 -28.41 -3.82
CA ARG A 380 -21.29 -29.22 -2.86
C ARG A 380 -21.90 -28.33 -1.79
N PRO A 381 -23.20 -28.54 -1.46
CA PRO A 381 -23.85 -27.79 -0.40
C PRO A 381 -23.04 -27.93 0.90
N TRP A 382 -22.85 -26.84 1.59
CA TRP A 382 -22.25 -26.82 2.92
C TRP A 382 -23.13 -27.66 3.85
N SER A 383 -22.77 -28.92 4.09
CA SER A 383 -23.41 -29.71 5.13
C SER A 383 -22.85 -29.27 6.47
N SER A 384 -23.69 -28.70 7.33
CA SER A 384 -23.39 -28.41 8.74
C SER A 384 -23.07 -29.68 9.57
N THR A 385 -23.14 -30.84 8.95
CA THR A 385 -23.02 -32.18 9.55
C THR A 385 -21.61 -32.56 9.99
N GLY A 386 -20.56 -31.79 9.66
CA GLY A 386 -19.21 -32.09 10.14
C GLY A 386 -18.98 -31.87 11.65
N ARG A 387 -19.78 -31.02 12.29
CA ARG A 387 -19.71 -30.82 13.77
C ARG A 387 -20.60 -31.79 14.54
N ASP A 388 -21.71 -32.21 13.95
CA ASP A 388 -22.64 -33.13 14.63
C ASP A 388 -22.19 -34.60 14.58
N ALA A 389 -21.37 -34.97 13.60
CA ALA A 389 -20.90 -36.37 13.48
C ALA A 389 -19.84 -36.71 14.56
N SER A 390 -19.05 -35.73 15.05
CA SER A 390 -18.12 -35.95 16.16
C SER A 390 -18.83 -35.90 17.52
N ALA A 391 -19.84 -35.03 17.67
CA ALA A 391 -20.64 -34.94 18.90
C ALA A 391 -21.57 -36.15 19.09
N ARG A 392 -22.13 -36.68 18.01
CA ARG A 392 -23.00 -37.89 18.07
C ARG A 392 -22.23 -39.17 18.35
N ARG A 393 -20.93 -39.27 17.99
CA ARG A 393 -20.12 -40.43 18.33
C ARG A 393 -19.73 -40.52 19.82
N VAL A 394 -19.81 -39.43 20.54
CA VAL A 394 -19.56 -39.43 22.01
C VAL A 394 -20.85 -39.75 22.79
N SER A 395 -22.04 -39.41 22.24
CA SER A 395 -23.32 -39.72 22.92
C SER A 395 -23.85 -41.12 22.63
N ASP A 396 -23.50 -41.73 21.47
CA ASP A 396 -24.00 -43.08 21.11
C ASP A 396 -23.13 -44.22 21.65
N ALA A 397 -21.99 -43.91 22.25
CA ALA A 397 -21.16 -44.92 22.92
C ALA A 397 -21.67 -45.34 24.33
N ALA A 398 -22.76 -44.72 24.81
CA ALA A 398 -23.30 -44.99 26.15
C ALA A 398 -24.65 -45.76 26.14
N ALA A 399 -25.18 -46.16 24.97
CA ALA A 399 -26.45 -46.91 24.91
C ALA A 399 -26.47 -47.87 23.74
N SER A 400 -26.17 -49.10 23.97
CA SER A 400 -26.79 -50.36 23.52
C SER A 400 -25.76 -51.48 23.23
N ASP A 401 -25.74 -52.45 24.13
CA ASP A 401 -25.29 -53.82 23.88
C ASP A 401 -26.29 -54.48 22.93
N THR A 402 -25.91 -54.68 21.68
CA THR A 402 -26.38 -55.81 20.82
C THR A 402 -25.46 -55.92 19.59
N PRO A 403 -24.89 -57.08 19.29
CA PRO A 403 -24.04 -57.29 18.12
C PRO A 403 -24.91 -57.60 16.91
N ALA A 404 -24.98 -56.65 15.98
CA ALA A 404 -25.52 -56.90 14.64
C ALA A 404 -24.42 -56.71 13.60
N ASP A 405 -24.21 -57.79 12.90
CA ASP A 405 -23.38 -58.06 11.73
C ASP A 405 -23.34 -56.86 10.74
N ARG A 406 -22.23 -56.13 10.78
CA ARG A 406 -21.86 -55.15 9.74
C ARG A 406 -20.59 -55.65 9.10
N GLY A 407 -20.72 -56.17 7.88
CA GLY A 407 -19.60 -56.44 7.03
C GLY A 407 -18.58 -55.28 6.95
N PRO A 408 -17.29 -55.56 6.62
CA PRO A 408 -16.24 -54.58 6.68
C PRO A 408 -16.51 -53.45 5.67
N THR A 409 -16.97 -52.29 6.16
CA THR A 409 -16.88 -51.05 5.42
C THR A 409 -15.39 -50.82 5.12
N ARG A 410 -14.98 -51.01 3.86
CA ARG A 410 -13.68 -50.65 3.36
C ARG A 410 -13.49 -49.15 3.71
N SER A 411 -12.73 -48.86 4.76
CA SER A 411 -12.18 -47.55 4.97
C SER A 411 -11.19 -47.33 3.83
N VAL A 412 -11.56 -46.49 2.89
CA VAL A 412 -10.63 -46.00 1.87
C VAL A 412 -9.57 -45.23 2.64
N VAL A 413 -8.41 -45.84 2.86
CA VAL A 413 -7.24 -45.18 3.43
C VAL A 413 -6.86 -44.09 2.43
N ARG A 414 -7.11 -42.85 2.81
CA ARG A 414 -6.72 -41.70 2.00
C ARG A 414 -5.19 -41.61 1.96
N PRO A 415 -4.56 -41.30 0.81
CA PRO A 415 -3.14 -41.07 0.74
C PRO A 415 -2.68 -40.04 1.79
N ALA A 416 -1.47 -40.15 2.32
CA ALA A 416 -0.95 -39.26 3.36
C ALA A 416 -0.87 -37.78 2.94
N GLY A 417 -1.04 -37.42 1.65
CA GLY A 417 -1.01 -36.06 1.14
C GLY A 417 -2.18 -35.73 0.19
N PRO A 418 -2.31 -34.45 -0.21
CA PRO A 418 -3.25 -34.05 -1.24
C PRO A 418 -2.88 -34.68 -2.58
N THR A 419 -3.87 -35.03 -3.39
CA THR A 419 -3.67 -35.34 -4.82
C THR A 419 -3.23 -34.10 -5.58
N LEU A 420 -2.64 -34.29 -6.75
CA LEU A 420 -2.18 -33.17 -7.58
C LEU A 420 -3.36 -32.22 -7.95
N VAL A 421 -4.56 -32.76 -8.23
CA VAL A 421 -5.78 -31.96 -8.50
C VAL A 421 -6.22 -31.15 -7.28
N GLU A 422 -6.17 -31.74 -6.09
CA GLU A 422 -6.52 -31.04 -4.85
C GLU A 422 -5.53 -29.90 -4.55
N LEU A 423 -4.24 -30.17 -4.69
CA LEU A 423 -3.21 -29.16 -4.52
C LEU A 423 -3.33 -28.05 -5.56
N ALA A 424 -3.55 -28.40 -6.84
CA ALA A 424 -3.76 -27.45 -7.92
C ALA A 424 -4.96 -26.53 -7.64
N THR A 425 -6.06 -27.11 -7.14
CA THR A 425 -7.27 -26.35 -6.79
C THR A 425 -6.99 -25.36 -5.65
N VAL A 426 -6.27 -25.80 -4.60
CA VAL A 426 -5.87 -24.92 -3.49
C VAL A 426 -5.01 -23.77 -3.98
N LEU A 427 -3.96 -24.04 -4.76
CA LEU A 427 -3.03 -23.04 -5.26
C LEU A 427 -3.69 -22.05 -6.23
N ALA A 428 -4.49 -22.56 -7.18
CA ALA A 428 -5.19 -21.71 -8.14
C ALA A 428 -6.09 -20.68 -7.45
N LEU A 429 -6.88 -21.12 -6.48
CA LEU A 429 -7.85 -20.26 -5.81
C LEU A 429 -7.22 -19.33 -4.78
N ALA A 430 -6.18 -19.79 -4.06
CA ALA A 430 -5.56 -18.99 -3.00
C ALA A 430 -4.63 -17.90 -3.53
N VAL A 431 -3.84 -18.17 -4.56
CA VAL A 431 -2.82 -17.24 -5.07
C VAL A 431 -2.81 -17.08 -6.59
N GLY A 432 -3.46 -18.01 -7.32
CA GLY A 432 -3.43 -18.05 -8.78
C GLY A 432 -4.22 -16.94 -9.47
N VAL A 433 -4.04 -16.86 -10.79
CA VAL A 433 -4.88 -16.06 -11.67
C VAL A 433 -6.07 -16.89 -12.18
N ARG A 434 -7.19 -16.24 -12.52
CA ARG A 434 -8.41 -16.95 -12.94
C ARG A 434 -8.27 -17.65 -14.29
N GLU A 435 -7.48 -17.07 -15.17
CA GLU A 435 -7.28 -17.54 -16.54
C GLU A 435 -5.76 -17.60 -16.78
N PRO A 436 -5.07 -18.63 -16.26
CA PRO A 436 -3.65 -18.77 -16.48
C PRO A 436 -3.37 -19.06 -17.95
N THR A 437 -2.35 -18.41 -18.52
CA THR A 437 -1.99 -18.57 -19.93
C THR A 437 -0.59 -19.16 -20.02
N PRO A 438 -0.45 -20.40 -20.52
CA PRO A 438 0.85 -21.02 -20.74
C PRO A 438 1.77 -20.15 -21.60
N PRO A 439 3.09 -20.17 -21.40
CA PRO A 439 4.03 -19.31 -22.12
C PRO A 439 3.89 -19.38 -23.64
N GLN A 440 3.60 -20.56 -24.18
CA GLN A 440 3.42 -20.80 -25.61
C GLN A 440 2.15 -20.20 -26.19
N ALA A 441 1.14 -19.97 -25.35
CA ALA A 441 -0.17 -19.40 -25.75
C ALA A 441 -0.30 -17.91 -25.42
N ARG A 442 0.75 -17.25 -24.89
CA ARG A 442 0.68 -15.84 -24.51
C ARG A 442 0.58 -14.93 -25.71
N THR A 443 -0.39 -14.03 -25.65
CA THR A 443 -0.60 -12.95 -26.61
C THR A 443 0.00 -11.63 -26.09
N PHE A 444 -0.07 -10.58 -26.91
CA PHE A 444 0.30 -9.23 -26.44
C PHE A 444 -0.52 -8.77 -25.22
N ALA A 445 -1.79 -9.21 -25.11
CA ALA A 445 -2.63 -8.90 -23.96
C ALA A 445 -2.10 -9.53 -22.65
N ASP A 446 -1.36 -10.62 -22.74
CA ASP A 446 -0.75 -11.34 -21.60
C ASP A 446 0.69 -10.87 -21.32
N SER A 447 1.23 -10.00 -22.18
CA SER A 447 2.56 -9.45 -22.05
C SER A 447 2.73 -8.68 -20.72
N PRO A 448 3.91 -8.70 -20.09
CA PRO A 448 4.22 -7.83 -18.95
C PRO A 448 4.02 -6.34 -19.24
N THR A 449 4.02 -5.93 -20.50
CA THR A 449 3.76 -4.54 -20.93
C THR A 449 2.27 -4.21 -21.05
N SER A 450 1.38 -5.21 -21.03
CA SER A 450 -0.07 -5.01 -21.10
C SER A 450 -0.59 -4.22 -19.88
N THR A 451 -1.52 -3.33 -20.14
CA THR A 451 -2.23 -2.53 -19.13
C THR A 451 -3.64 -3.05 -18.86
N SER A 452 -4.02 -4.20 -19.41
CA SER A 452 -5.28 -4.85 -19.08
C SER A 452 -5.28 -5.35 -17.63
N LYS A 453 -6.43 -5.30 -16.95
CA LYS A 453 -6.55 -5.83 -15.59
C LYS A 453 -6.43 -7.34 -15.58
N MET A 454 -5.62 -7.87 -14.67
CA MET A 454 -5.55 -9.28 -14.35
C MET A 454 -6.76 -9.70 -13.52
N ARG A 455 -7.24 -10.94 -13.67
CA ARG A 455 -8.30 -11.51 -12.84
C ARG A 455 -7.70 -12.50 -11.85
N ARG A 456 -7.99 -12.32 -10.56
CA ARG A 456 -7.61 -13.23 -9.47
C ARG A 456 -8.84 -13.77 -8.76
N TRP A 457 -8.71 -14.92 -8.11
CA TRP A 457 -9.77 -15.47 -7.28
C TRP A 457 -9.77 -14.82 -5.90
N THR A 458 -8.60 -14.67 -5.32
CA THR A 458 -8.40 -14.07 -3.99
C THR A 458 -8.19 -12.57 -4.10
N ALA A 459 -8.73 -11.81 -3.16
CA ALA A 459 -8.50 -10.38 -3.05
C ALA A 459 -7.02 -10.09 -2.80
N ALA A 460 -6.50 -9.08 -3.50
CA ALA A 460 -5.14 -8.60 -3.33
C ALA A 460 -5.09 -7.08 -3.48
N GLY A 461 -4.29 -6.41 -2.66
CA GLY A 461 -4.11 -4.96 -2.68
C GLY A 461 -3.70 -4.47 -4.08
N GLY A 462 -4.56 -3.63 -4.68
CA GLY A 462 -4.38 -3.16 -6.06
C GLY A 462 -4.33 -4.27 -7.11
N ASN A 463 -4.75 -5.46 -6.77
CA ASN A 463 -4.72 -6.66 -7.61
C ASN A 463 -3.29 -7.03 -8.07
N ILE A 464 -2.26 -6.66 -7.28
CA ILE A 464 -0.85 -6.85 -7.63
C ILE A 464 -0.44 -8.32 -7.53
N GLY A 465 -1.06 -9.09 -6.61
CA GLY A 465 -0.62 -10.44 -6.27
C GLY A 465 0.74 -10.38 -5.55
N SER A 466 0.69 -10.04 -4.27
CA SER A 466 1.87 -9.93 -3.41
C SER A 466 2.31 -11.26 -2.82
N VAL A 467 1.42 -12.26 -2.82
CA VAL A 467 1.64 -13.56 -2.17
C VAL A 467 2.24 -14.53 -3.16
N THR A 468 3.35 -15.15 -2.78
CA THR A 468 3.95 -16.28 -3.48
C THR A 468 3.75 -17.55 -2.64
N ALA A 469 3.42 -18.66 -3.29
CA ALA A 469 3.24 -19.95 -2.63
C ALA A 469 4.38 -20.90 -2.98
N TYR A 470 4.89 -21.58 -1.96
CA TYR A 470 5.88 -22.64 -2.09
C TYR A 470 5.31 -23.92 -1.48
N VAL A 471 5.60 -25.05 -2.12
CA VAL A 471 5.16 -26.38 -1.68
C VAL A 471 6.38 -27.23 -1.36
N LEU A 472 6.50 -27.63 -0.12
CA LEU A 472 7.53 -28.55 0.34
C LEU A 472 6.90 -29.95 0.38
N ALA A 473 7.36 -30.83 -0.51
CA ALA A 473 6.97 -32.23 -0.56
C ALA A 473 8.07 -33.11 0.10
N PRO A 474 7.71 -33.94 1.08
CA PRO A 474 8.68 -34.76 1.81
C PRO A 474 9.33 -35.83 0.92
N ALA A 475 10.49 -36.28 1.31
CA ALA A 475 11.06 -37.54 0.80
C ALA A 475 10.12 -38.70 1.18
N ARG A 476 9.86 -39.60 0.25
CA ARG A 476 9.07 -40.80 0.56
C ARG A 476 9.89 -41.74 1.45
N SER A 477 9.32 -42.19 2.56
CA SER A 477 9.90 -43.29 3.30
C SER A 477 9.81 -44.60 2.48
N GLU A 478 10.88 -45.40 2.44
CA GLU A 478 10.89 -46.69 1.73
C GLU A 478 9.85 -47.70 2.27
N ALA A 479 9.16 -47.36 3.35
CA ALA A 479 8.14 -48.20 3.99
C ALA A 479 6.80 -48.31 3.21
N ASP A 480 6.51 -47.44 2.25
CA ASP A 480 5.28 -47.49 1.42
C ASP A 480 5.47 -48.31 0.11
N GLY A 481 6.61 -48.90 -0.09
CA GLY A 481 6.93 -49.77 -1.25
C GLY A 481 6.52 -51.23 -1.06
N GLY A 482 5.21 -51.47 -0.82
CA GLY A 482 4.65 -52.82 -0.82
C GLY A 482 4.75 -53.50 -2.19
N SER A 483 5.64 -54.48 -2.29
CA SER A 483 5.69 -55.59 -3.26
C SER A 483 5.43 -55.29 -4.74
N GLY A 484 6.48 -54.89 -5.43
CA GLY A 484 6.56 -54.85 -6.90
C GLY A 484 7.99 -55.18 -7.38
N ALA A 485 8.69 -56.12 -6.72
CA ALA A 485 9.96 -56.62 -7.20
C ALA A 485 9.76 -57.56 -8.40
N GLY A 486 10.00 -57.04 -9.60
CA GLY A 486 9.99 -57.87 -10.79
C GLY A 486 10.21 -57.09 -12.08
N ARG A 487 11.47 -57.01 -12.49
CA ARG A 487 11.98 -56.64 -13.81
C ARG A 487 12.71 -55.31 -13.93
N ALA A 488 13.91 -55.29 -13.38
CA ALA A 488 15.01 -54.53 -13.95
C ALA A 488 15.78 -55.47 -14.91
N ASP A 489 15.58 -55.31 -16.22
CA ASP A 489 16.58 -55.52 -17.24
C ASP A 489 16.06 -55.08 -18.61
N ARG A 490 16.92 -54.34 -19.34
CA ARG A 490 16.76 -53.91 -20.75
C ARG A 490 15.94 -52.64 -21.02
N ALA A 491 16.60 -51.51 -20.96
CA ALA A 491 16.35 -50.41 -21.89
C ALA A 491 17.60 -49.51 -21.99
N SER A 492 18.56 -49.93 -22.76
CA SER A 492 19.43 -49.04 -23.52
C SER A 492 18.82 -48.91 -24.92
N ASP A 493 18.91 -47.72 -25.50
CA ASP A 493 18.46 -47.30 -26.82
C ASP A 493 16.96 -47.01 -27.04
N ARG A 494 16.63 -45.70 -26.88
CA ARG A 494 15.86 -44.91 -27.85
C ARG A 494 15.75 -43.47 -27.36
N ALA A 495 16.61 -42.64 -27.92
CA ALA A 495 16.40 -41.20 -27.98
C ALA A 495 15.33 -40.92 -29.06
N ASP A 496 14.61 -39.79 -28.90
CA ASP A 496 13.62 -39.19 -29.78
C ASP A 496 12.16 -39.71 -29.69
N GLY A 497 11.41 -39.08 -28.78
CA GLY A 497 9.96 -39.05 -28.80
C GLY A 497 9.47 -37.74 -28.14
N PRO A 498 8.35 -37.12 -28.62
CA PRO A 498 7.93 -35.81 -28.15
C PRO A 498 7.56 -35.80 -26.67
N ILE A 499 8.11 -34.83 -25.94
CA ILE A 499 7.79 -34.53 -24.54
C ILE A 499 6.37 -34.00 -24.47
N GLY A 500 5.40 -34.87 -24.31
CA GLY A 500 3.96 -34.55 -24.20
C GLY A 500 3.20 -35.70 -23.56
N GLY A 501 3.70 -36.24 -22.44
CA GLY A 501 2.91 -37.13 -21.59
C GLY A 501 1.99 -36.32 -20.68
N ALA A 502 0.65 -36.55 -20.75
CA ALA A 502 -0.29 -36.04 -19.76
C ALA A 502 0.21 -36.47 -18.37
N ALA A 503 0.39 -35.51 -17.45
CA ALA A 503 0.74 -35.81 -16.07
C ALA A 503 -0.35 -36.71 -15.47
N ASP A 504 0.03 -37.76 -14.78
CA ASP A 504 -0.89 -38.62 -14.04
C ASP A 504 -1.61 -37.75 -12.98
N GLU A 505 -2.85 -37.36 -13.25
CA GLU A 505 -3.63 -36.45 -12.43
C GLU A 505 -3.90 -37.00 -11.01
N SER A 506 -3.72 -38.28 -10.81
CA SER A 506 -3.93 -38.99 -9.54
C SER A 506 -2.63 -39.23 -8.74
N GLY A 507 -1.47 -38.98 -9.35
CA GLY A 507 -0.17 -39.19 -8.73
C GLY A 507 0.17 -38.17 -7.64
N PRO A 508 1.02 -38.52 -6.67
CA PRO A 508 1.53 -37.57 -5.69
C PRO A 508 2.62 -36.69 -6.29
N LEU A 509 2.78 -35.47 -5.72
CA LEU A 509 3.83 -34.54 -6.11
C LEU A 509 5.24 -35.16 -5.93
N THR A 510 6.15 -34.86 -6.85
CA THR A 510 7.57 -35.24 -6.73
C THR A 510 8.16 -34.63 -5.45
N PRO A 511 8.94 -35.39 -4.64
CA PRO A 511 9.64 -34.86 -3.48
C PRO A 511 10.54 -33.67 -3.83
N GLY A 512 10.50 -32.62 -3.04
CA GLY A 512 11.30 -31.41 -3.28
C GLY A 512 10.63 -30.13 -2.80
N VAL A 513 11.32 -29.03 -2.98
CA VAL A 513 10.80 -27.69 -2.78
C VAL A 513 10.34 -27.13 -4.12
N HIS A 514 9.08 -26.77 -4.19
CA HIS A 514 8.46 -26.26 -5.40
C HIS A 514 7.97 -24.82 -5.21
N ALA A 515 8.20 -23.97 -6.21
CA ALA A 515 7.60 -22.65 -6.29
C ALA A 515 6.41 -22.67 -7.24
N TYR A 516 5.28 -22.09 -6.83
CA TYR A 516 4.11 -21.99 -7.68
C TYR A 516 4.21 -20.77 -8.60
N ILE A 517 4.08 -21.01 -9.89
CA ILE A 517 4.06 -19.98 -10.93
C ILE A 517 2.60 -19.71 -11.32
N GLU A 518 2.08 -18.59 -10.82
CA GLU A 518 0.66 -18.24 -10.93
C GLU A 518 0.22 -17.90 -12.36
N SER A 519 1.15 -17.42 -13.20
CA SER A 519 0.85 -17.01 -14.59
C SER A 519 0.45 -18.16 -15.51
N ASP A 520 1.01 -19.33 -15.29
CA ASP A 520 0.88 -20.53 -16.13
C ASP A 520 0.38 -21.76 -15.38
N HIS A 521 0.08 -21.61 -14.10
CA HIS A 521 -0.42 -22.68 -13.25
C HIS A 521 0.49 -23.90 -13.23
N THR A 522 1.77 -23.65 -12.93
CA THR A 522 2.81 -24.70 -12.88
C THR A 522 3.56 -24.65 -11.55
N LEU A 523 4.22 -25.76 -11.21
CA LEU A 523 5.18 -25.84 -10.12
C LEU A 523 6.59 -25.94 -10.69
N ALA A 524 7.51 -25.08 -10.25
CA ALA A 524 8.94 -25.18 -10.53
C ALA A 524 9.65 -25.90 -9.37
N LEU A 525 10.36 -26.97 -9.64
CA LEU A 525 11.19 -27.67 -8.64
C LEU A 525 12.47 -26.85 -8.41
N ILE A 526 12.55 -26.17 -7.27
CA ILE A 526 13.62 -25.21 -6.96
C ILE A 526 14.65 -25.73 -5.95
N GLY A 527 14.38 -26.85 -5.28
CA GLY A 527 15.28 -27.39 -4.27
C GLY A 527 15.00 -28.84 -3.93
N PRO A 528 15.94 -29.48 -3.19
CA PRO A 528 15.78 -30.85 -2.72
C PRO A 528 14.60 -30.97 -1.72
N PRO A 529 14.17 -32.20 -1.38
CA PRO A 529 13.17 -32.43 -0.35
C PRO A 529 13.57 -31.78 0.98
N ALA A 530 12.64 -31.04 1.58
CA ALA A 530 12.83 -30.49 2.92
C ALA A 530 12.38 -31.51 3.99
N GLU A 531 13.02 -31.48 5.14
CA GLU A 531 12.54 -32.24 6.30
C GLU A 531 11.23 -31.61 6.80
N ILE A 532 10.14 -32.31 6.62
CA ILE A 532 8.85 -31.98 7.22
C ILE A 532 8.39 -33.17 8.07
N PRO A 533 7.60 -32.94 9.13
CA PRO A 533 7.10 -34.04 9.95
C PRO A 533 6.38 -35.11 9.12
N ASP A 534 6.59 -36.38 9.46
CA ASP A 534 6.03 -37.55 8.74
C ASP A 534 4.49 -37.54 8.71
N ASP A 535 3.85 -36.82 9.64
CA ASP A 535 2.40 -36.65 9.71
C ASP A 535 1.85 -35.54 8.78
N ALA A 536 2.73 -34.78 8.12
CA ALA A 536 2.33 -33.73 7.18
C ALA A 536 2.38 -34.27 5.74
N GLY A 537 1.27 -34.16 5.01
CA GLY A 537 1.23 -34.58 3.61
C GLY A 537 2.15 -33.73 2.72
N VAL A 538 1.92 -32.41 2.69
CA VAL A 538 2.80 -31.39 2.13
C VAL A 538 2.78 -30.16 3.01
N ARG A 539 3.84 -29.36 2.97
CA ARG A 539 3.88 -28.06 3.63
C ARG A 539 3.76 -26.95 2.61
N LEU A 540 2.73 -26.12 2.76
CA LEU A 540 2.53 -24.90 1.98
C LEU A 540 3.12 -23.72 2.77
N VAL A 541 4.00 -22.96 2.14
CA VAL A 541 4.61 -21.74 2.69
C VAL A 541 4.12 -20.55 1.86
N LEU A 542 3.50 -19.59 2.50
CA LEU A 542 3.06 -18.34 1.87
C LEU A 542 3.99 -17.21 2.28
N THR A 543 4.56 -16.54 1.30
CA THR A 543 5.45 -15.38 1.50
C THR A 543 4.80 -14.12 0.94
N GLY A 544 5.28 -12.95 1.35
CA GLY A 544 4.81 -11.68 0.82
C GLY A 544 5.93 -10.92 0.09
N ASN A 545 5.77 -10.68 -1.20
CA ASN A 545 6.71 -9.88 -1.98
C ASN A 545 6.53 -8.39 -1.68
N VAL A 546 7.18 -7.93 -0.59
CA VAL A 546 7.06 -6.55 -0.10
C VAL A 546 7.63 -5.55 -1.10
N ASP A 547 8.73 -5.85 -1.77
CA ASP A 547 9.36 -4.98 -2.77
C ASP A 547 8.43 -4.69 -3.95
N LYS A 548 7.73 -5.69 -4.45
CA LYS A 548 6.76 -5.53 -5.54
C LYS A 548 5.64 -4.58 -5.15
N VAL A 549 5.12 -4.75 -3.93
CA VAL A 549 4.03 -3.92 -3.38
C VAL A 549 4.51 -2.51 -3.08
N ALA A 550 5.75 -2.34 -2.60
CA ALA A 550 6.34 -1.05 -2.25
C ALA A 550 6.43 -0.09 -3.44
N ARG A 551 6.58 -0.59 -4.66
CA ARG A 551 6.58 0.24 -5.88
C ARG A 551 5.27 1.00 -6.10
N LYS A 552 4.19 0.56 -5.47
CA LYS A 552 2.89 1.24 -5.51
C LYS A 552 2.50 1.85 -4.17
N TYR A 553 2.70 1.13 -3.09
CA TYR A 553 2.16 1.47 -1.77
C TYR A 553 3.21 2.01 -0.80
N LEU A 554 4.48 2.15 -1.24
CA LEU A 554 5.58 2.72 -0.45
C LEU A 554 5.69 2.06 0.95
N SER A 555 5.72 2.85 2.00
CA SER A 555 5.82 2.37 3.39
C SER A 555 4.63 1.49 3.83
N PHE A 556 3.50 1.56 3.14
CA PHE A 556 2.31 0.76 3.43
C PHE A 556 2.38 -0.67 2.89
N ALA A 557 3.45 -1.01 2.15
CA ALA A 557 3.58 -2.27 1.43
C ALA A 557 3.52 -3.51 2.32
N LEU A 558 4.20 -3.50 3.47
CA LEU A 558 4.23 -4.64 4.39
C LEU A 558 2.83 -4.97 4.92
N ARG A 559 2.05 -3.94 5.28
CA ARG A 559 0.66 -4.13 5.75
C ARG A 559 -0.22 -4.74 4.67
N ILE A 560 -0.10 -4.26 3.43
CA ILE A 560 -0.84 -4.83 2.28
C ILE A 560 -0.45 -6.28 2.06
N ALA A 561 0.84 -6.61 2.09
CA ALA A 561 1.31 -7.98 1.89
C ALA A 561 0.80 -8.94 3.00
N ILE A 562 0.77 -8.49 4.26
CA ILE A 562 0.19 -9.26 5.38
C ILE A 562 -1.32 -9.48 5.17
N GLN A 563 -2.07 -8.45 4.76
CA GLN A 563 -3.50 -8.55 4.50
C GLN A 563 -3.80 -9.49 3.33
N ASP A 564 -3.05 -9.39 2.24
CA ASP A 564 -3.17 -10.26 1.07
C ASP A 564 -2.90 -11.72 1.45
N CYS A 565 -1.86 -11.96 2.27
CA CYS A 565 -1.57 -13.30 2.78
C CYS A 565 -2.71 -13.84 3.66
N GLY A 566 -3.30 -12.99 4.51
CA GLY A 566 -4.48 -13.36 5.31
C GLY A 566 -5.67 -13.77 4.44
N CYS A 567 -5.92 -13.07 3.34
CA CYS A 567 -6.95 -13.45 2.37
C CYS A 567 -6.62 -14.80 1.72
N SER A 568 -5.38 -15.00 1.28
CA SER A 568 -4.93 -16.27 0.68
C SER A 568 -5.01 -17.43 1.67
N LEU A 569 -4.60 -17.23 2.92
CA LEU A 569 -4.69 -18.24 3.98
C LEU A 569 -6.13 -18.68 4.24
N GLU A 570 -7.07 -17.72 4.29
CA GLU A 570 -8.48 -18.08 4.50
C GLU A 570 -9.06 -18.84 3.30
N VAL A 571 -8.68 -18.48 2.07
CA VAL A 571 -9.08 -19.26 0.88
C VAL A 571 -8.48 -20.67 0.92
N VAL A 572 -7.22 -20.85 1.32
CA VAL A 572 -6.63 -22.19 1.53
C VAL A 572 -7.48 -22.99 2.52
N ARG A 573 -7.87 -22.39 3.66
CA ARG A 573 -8.69 -23.06 4.68
C ARG A 573 -10.07 -23.45 4.16
N LEU A 574 -10.74 -22.57 3.45
CA LEU A 574 -12.06 -22.82 2.87
C LEU A 574 -12.00 -23.93 1.83
N VAL A 575 -11.05 -23.86 0.91
CA VAL A 575 -10.88 -24.87 -0.16
C VAL A 575 -10.51 -26.22 0.43
N ALA A 576 -9.54 -26.28 1.34
CA ALA A 576 -9.15 -27.51 2.02
C ALA A 576 -10.33 -28.17 2.72
N ARG A 577 -11.19 -27.36 3.38
CA ARG A 577 -12.42 -27.85 4.01
C ARG A 577 -13.42 -28.41 3.01
N CYS A 578 -13.63 -27.75 1.87
CA CYS A 578 -14.52 -28.24 0.82
C CYS A 578 -14.01 -29.54 0.19
N LEU A 579 -12.69 -29.73 0.16
CA LEU A 579 -12.04 -30.94 -0.35
C LEU A 579 -11.87 -32.04 0.71
N ASP A 580 -12.31 -31.82 1.95
CA ASP A 580 -12.06 -32.68 3.11
C ASP A 580 -10.58 -32.96 3.35
N LEU A 581 -9.69 -32.00 3.05
CA LEU A 581 -8.27 -32.08 3.31
C LEU A 581 -7.96 -31.66 4.74
N PRO A 582 -7.25 -32.49 5.53
CA PRO A 582 -6.71 -32.07 6.81
C PRO A 582 -5.80 -30.86 6.63
N LEU A 583 -5.95 -29.85 7.50
CA LEU A 583 -5.14 -28.64 7.46
C LEU A 583 -4.75 -28.22 8.86
N ARG A 584 -3.46 -27.89 9.03
CA ARG A 584 -2.91 -27.33 10.27
C ARG A 584 -2.07 -26.10 9.96
N THR A 585 -2.47 -24.94 10.46
CA THR A 585 -1.64 -23.73 10.42
C THR A 585 -0.61 -23.78 11.55
N ARG A 586 0.66 -23.57 11.24
CA ARG A 586 1.72 -23.50 12.24
C ARG A 586 1.72 -22.14 12.93
N ALA A 587 1.83 -22.16 14.25
CA ALA A 587 1.92 -20.93 15.05
C ALA A 587 3.37 -20.40 15.16
N ARG A 588 4.36 -21.25 14.88
CA ARG A 588 5.79 -20.92 14.95
C ARG A 588 6.55 -21.65 13.85
N TRP A 589 7.56 -21.00 13.31
CA TRP A 589 8.53 -21.57 12.35
C TRP A 589 9.88 -20.88 12.52
N ASP A 590 10.95 -21.53 12.05
CA ASP A 590 12.23 -20.86 11.84
C ASP A 590 12.22 -20.18 10.48
N GLU A 591 12.19 -18.84 10.50
CA GLU A 591 12.09 -18.04 9.28
C GLU A 591 13.36 -18.13 8.44
N ARG A 592 14.54 -18.24 9.08
CA ARG A 592 15.81 -18.31 8.35
C ARG A 592 15.95 -19.63 7.63
N GLU A 593 15.60 -20.73 8.30
CA GLU A 593 15.61 -22.07 7.72
C GLU A 593 14.67 -22.17 6.52
N LEU A 594 13.41 -21.71 6.69
CA LEU A 594 12.44 -21.73 5.61
C LEU A 594 12.84 -20.81 4.45
N ALA A 595 13.32 -19.60 4.73
CA ALA A 595 13.76 -18.68 3.71
C ALA A 595 14.94 -19.25 2.91
N ALA A 596 15.90 -19.92 3.57
CA ALA A 596 17.00 -20.61 2.92
C ALA A 596 16.49 -21.76 2.03
N ALA A 597 15.55 -22.58 2.51
CA ALA A 597 14.98 -23.69 1.77
C ALA A 597 14.23 -23.24 0.50
N ILE A 598 13.50 -22.14 0.56
CA ILE A 598 12.73 -21.59 -0.58
C ILE A 598 13.50 -20.54 -1.40
N GLY A 599 14.73 -20.23 -1.02
CA GLY A 599 15.60 -19.30 -1.74
C GLY A 599 15.13 -17.85 -1.71
N THR A 600 14.60 -17.37 -0.56
CA THR A 600 14.11 -15.98 -0.40
C THR A 600 14.97 -15.21 0.61
N ASP A 601 14.87 -13.87 0.53
CA ASP A 601 15.41 -12.96 1.53
C ASP A 601 14.27 -12.51 2.46
N PRO A 602 14.29 -12.88 3.76
CA PRO A 602 13.22 -12.53 4.69
C PRO A 602 12.98 -11.02 4.86
N THR A 603 13.98 -10.19 4.55
CA THR A 603 13.83 -8.73 4.62
C THR A 603 13.02 -8.16 3.45
N ARG A 604 12.94 -8.88 2.34
CA ARG A 604 12.25 -8.48 1.11
C ARG A 604 11.01 -9.31 0.81
N GLU A 605 11.05 -10.58 1.21
CA GLU A 605 9.97 -11.56 1.00
C GLU A 605 9.82 -12.44 2.26
N PRO A 606 9.29 -11.88 3.37
CA PRO A 606 9.11 -12.61 4.63
C PRO A 606 8.07 -13.72 4.51
N VAL A 607 8.22 -14.76 5.34
CA VAL A 607 7.24 -15.85 5.48
C VAL A 607 6.09 -15.37 6.36
N PHE A 608 4.87 -15.39 5.84
CA PHE A 608 3.68 -14.96 6.57
C PHE A 608 2.78 -16.09 7.05
N ALA A 609 2.82 -17.24 6.38
CA ALA A 609 2.07 -18.40 6.83
C ALA A 609 2.77 -19.71 6.45
N VAL A 610 2.67 -20.67 7.35
CA VAL A 610 3.14 -22.04 7.16
C VAL A 610 1.98 -22.99 7.47
N ILE A 611 1.64 -23.85 6.52
CA ILE A 611 0.44 -24.67 6.55
C ILE A 611 0.84 -26.12 6.20
N ASP A 612 0.55 -27.07 7.07
CA ASP A 612 0.61 -28.48 6.73
C ASP A 612 -0.75 -28.89 6.14
N LEU A 613 -0.73 -29.45 4.94
CA LEU A 613 -1.90 -29.83 4.16
C LEU A 613 -1.88 -31.33 3.85
N GLY A 614 -2.95 -32.03 4.15
CA GLY A 614 -2.99 -33.48 4.12
C GLY A 614 -2.31 -34.08 5.38
N GLY A 615 -2.05 -35.37 5.34
CA GLY A 615 -1.45 -36.08 6.46
C GLY A 615 -2.46 -36.85 7.32
N ASN A 616 -1.94 -37.67 8.25
CA ASN A 616 -2.78 -38.44 9.15
C ASN A 616 -3.41 -37.51 10.20
N ARG A 617 -4.72 -37.60 10.38
CA ARG A 617 -5.41 -36.96 11.51
C ARG A 617 -4.92 -37.62 12.82
N ALA A 618 -3.99 -37.00 13.52
CA ALA A 618 -4.02 -37.05 14.96
C ALA A 618 -4.91 -35.89 15.42
N LEU A 619 -6.08 -36.19 15.91
CA LEU A 619 -7.00 -35.29 16.61
C LEU A 619 -6.35 -34.82 17.89
#